data_cf2929a93451fa67e960ceca2cf63b34
#
_entry.id   cf2929a93451fa67e960ceca2cf63b34
#
_cell.length_a   1.000
_cell.length_b   1.000
_cell.length_c   1.000
_cell.angle_alpha   90.00
_cell.angle_beta   90.00
_cell.angle_gamma   90.00
#
_symmetry.space_group_name_H-M   'P 1'
#
loop_
_entity.id
_entity.type
_entity.pdbx_description
1 polymer ?
#
loop_
_entity_poly.entity_id
_entity_poly.type
_entity_poly.pdbx_seq_one_letter_code
_entity_poly.pdbx_strand_id
1 'polypeptide(L)'
;MSEVIVLQPGEIDEGTLVPLWCRAQCRVLYPQLGIGEADAAILSHLRADFSAARQSEPLLYALRQAALTGIAREFLSEHPDGTLIDLGCGLDASLRLVDNGRCRMVYADTPEVIALRARLIPPLGRETYLAADALDVGSLAGIDAPGGILVLMAGLVCHLPEDAVSSLLSGLAGLFPGGEAAFDGLGGAARLFSSGMGVKSYLPGATALSGLRGMRAVRALKSLPANFSTLPRGKRFKLRLLLGTGVLKLYSCRFDA
;
A
#
# COMPACT_ATOMS: atom_id res chain seq x y z
N MET A 1 -16.25 -26.36 4.67
CA MET A 1 -15.94 -25.38 5.74
C MET A 1 -14.48 -25.01 5.55
N SER A 2 -14.19 -23.76 5.22
CA SER A 2 -12.80 -23.29 5.11
C SER A 2 -12.16 -23.30 6.50
N GLU A 3 -10.95 -23.82 6.58
CA GLU A 3 -10.15 -23.92 7.81
C GLU A 3 -9.90 -22.52 8.39
N VAL A 4 -10.08 -22.35 9.70
CA VAL A 4 -9.71 -21.12 10.41
C VAL A 4 -8.21 -21.20 10.78
N ILE A 5 -7.43 -20.25 10.31
CA ILE A 5 -6.01 -20.13 10.62
C ILE A 5 -5.85 -19.41 11.96
N VAL A 6 -5.07 -19.98 12.86
CA VAL A 6 -4.72 -19.39 14.16
C VAL A 6 -3.25 -19.00 14.14
N LEU A 7 -2.96 -17.72 14.25
CA LEU A 7 -1.59 -17.19 14.34
C LEU A 7 -1.15 -17.06 15.79
N GLN A 8 0.08 -17.44 16.06
CA GLN A 8 0.73 -17.20 17.35
C GLN A 8 1.25 -15.75 17.39
N PRO A 9 1.36 -15.15 18.59
CA PRO A 9 1.97 -13.84 18.75
C PRO A 9 3.38 -13.80 18.15
N GLY A 10 3.65 -12.80 17.28
CA GLY A 10 4.94 -12.62 16.62
C GLY A 10 5.17 -13.49 15.37
N GLU A 11 4.24 -14.38 14.99
CA GLU A 11 4.35 -15.19 13.76
C GLU A 11 4.24 -14.33 12.51
N ILE A 12 3.40 -13.29 12.54
CA ILE A 12 3.26 -12.29 11.48
C ILE A 12 3.35 -10.90 12.10
N ASP A 13 4.06 -10.00 11.43
CA ASP A 13 4.24 -8.62 11.88
C ASP A 13 2.91 -7.84 11.95
N GLU A 14 2.81 -6.95 12.94
CA GLU A 14 1.64 -6.09 13.12
C GLU A 14 1.37 -5.19 11.90
N GLY A 15 2.43 -4.83 11.14
CA GLY A 15 2.32 -4.09 9.89
C GLY A 15 1.42 -4.78 8.86
N THR A 16 1.30 -6.10 8.92
CA THR A 16 0.39 -6.89 8.08
C THR A 16 -1.03 -6.97 8.66
N LEU A 17 -1.15 -7.16 9.97
CA LEU A 17 -2.44 -7.42 10.63
C LEU A 17 -3.25 -6.15 10.90
N VAL A 18 -2.59 -5.06 11.30
CA VAL A 18 -3.24 -3.78 11.63
C VAL A 18 -3.98 -3.19 10.42
N PRO A 19 -3.38 -3.10 9.21
CA PRO A 19 -4.10 -2.60 8.03
C PRO A 19 -5.33 -3.43 7.68
N LEU A 20 -5.23 -4.76 7.73
CA LEU A 20 -6.33 -5.68 7.46
C LEU A 20 -7.50 -5.42 8.40
N TRP A 21 -7.24 -5.38 9.72
CA TRP A 21 -8.27 -5.13 10.72
C TRP A 21 -8.91 -3.75 10.53
N CYS A 22 -8.10 -2.71 10.34
CA CYS A 22 -8.59 -1.34 10.18
C CYS A 22 -9.50 -1.19 8.94
N ARG A 23 -9.13 -1.78 7.81
CA ARG A 23 -9.97 -1.75 6.61
C ARG A 23 -11.28 -2.51 6.82
N ALA A 24 -11.23 -3.68 7.45
CA ALA A 24 -12.44 -4.43 7.80
C ALA A 24 -13.39 -3.64 8.72
N GLN A 25 -12.84 -2.85 9.67
CA GLN A 25 -13.68 -1.98 10.51
C GLN A 25 -14.36 -0.87 9.71
N CYS A 26 -13.77 -0.40 8.61
CA CYS A 26 -14.40 0.61 7.76
C CYS A 26 -15.71 0.13 7.14
N ARG A 27 -15.87 -1.18 6.87
CA ARG A 27 -17.14 -1.76 6.41
C ARG A 27 -18.30 -1.46 7.37
N VAL A 28 -18.03 -1.47 8.68
CA VAL A 28 -19.03 -1.23 9.73
C VAL A 28 -19.15 0.25 10.08
N LEU A 29 -18.02 0.93 10.26
CA LEU A 29 -17.98 2.32 10.72
C LEU A 29 -18.31 3.34 9.61
N TYR A 30 -18.00 3.00 8.37
CA TYR A 30 -18.10 3.88 7.20
C TYR A 30 -18.55 3.10 5.95
N PRO A 31 -19.73 2.43 5.98
CA PRO A 31 -20.18 1.56 4.89
C PRO A 31 -20.30 2.28 3.54
N GLN A 32 -20.55 3.61 3.57
CA GLN A 32 -20.64 4.44 2.37
C GLN A 32 -19.33 4.57 1.59
N LEU A 33 -18.19 4.17 2.17
CA LEU A 33 -16.90 4.18 1.46
C LEU A 33 -16.74 2.98 0.51
N GLY A 34 -17.48 1.89 0.73
CA GLY A 34 -17.35 0.64 -0.03
C GLY A 34 -16.00 -0.07 0.20
N ILE A 35 -15.40 0.10 1.38
CA ILE A 35 -14.10 -0.45 1.75
C ILE A 35 -14.27 -1.47 2.88
N GLY A 36 -13.48 -2.56 2.84
CA GLY A 36 -13.35 -3.52 3.94
C GLY A 36 -14.14 -4.80 3.77
N GLU A 37 -14.88 -5.01 2.66
CA GLU A 37 -15.64 -6.26 2.44
C GLU A 37 -14.71 -7.47 2.32
N ALA A 38 -13.70 -7.39 1.44
CA ALA A 38 -12.70 -8.45 1.28
C ALA A 38 -11.89 -8.67 2.56
N ASP A 39 -11.52 -7.58 3.25
CA ASP A 39 -10.78 -7.64 4.52
C ASP A 39 -11.59 -8.34 5.62
N ALA A 40 -12.90 -8.08 5.70
CA ALA A 40 -13.78 -8.74 6.66
C ALA A 40 -13.95 -10.24 6.34
N ALA A 41 -14.00 -10.60 5.06
CA ALA A 41 -14.02 -12.00 4.63
C ALA A 41 -12.74 -12.73 5.03
N ILE A 42 -11.56 -12.12 4.83
CA ILE A 42 -10.27 -12.67 5.26
C ILE A 42 -10.26 -12.86 6.78
N LEU A 43 -10.66 -11.84 7.54
CA LEU A 43 -10.72 -11.91 9.00
C LEU A 43 -11.65 -13.01 9.54
N SER A 44 -12.67 -13.41 8.80
CA SER A 44 -13.57 -14.51 9.20
C SER A 44 -12.83 -15.85 9.26
N HIS A 45 -11.71 -15.99 8.55
CA HIS A 45 -10.85 -17.18 8.49
C HIS A 45 -9.55 -17.06 9.27
N LEU A 46 -9.38 -15.97 10.04
CA LEU A 46 -8.14 -15.67 10.76
C LEU A 46 -8.41 -15.41 12.23
N ARG A 47 -7.59 -16.00 13.10
CA ARG A 47 -7.53 -15.68 14.53
C ARG A 47 -6.12 -15.20 14.84
N ALA A 48 -5.99 -13.98 15.33
CA ALA A 48 -4.73 -13.34 15.71
C ALA A 48 -4.97 -12.33 16.82
N ASP A 49 -3.91 -11.81 17.41
CA ASP A 49 -4.00 -10.66 18.31
C ASP A 49 -4.13 -9.36 17.50
N PHE A 50 -5.22 -8.65 17.67
CA PHE A 50 -5.50 -7.35 17.06
C PHE A 50 -5.49 -6.22 18.09
N SER A 51 -4.83 -6.38 19.23
CA SER A 51 -4.80 -5.37 20.30
C SER A 51 -4.20 -4.04 19.83
N ALA A 52 -3.09 -4.07 19.08
CA ALA A 52 -2.47 -2.90 18.47
C ALA A 52 -3.40 -2.22 17.43
N ALA A 53 -4.14 -3.02 16.66
CA ALA A 53 -5.05 -2.51 15.65
C ALA A 53 -6.20 -1.69 16.23
N ARG A 54 -6.68 -2.03 17.43
CA ARG A 54 -7.79 -1.33 18.11
C ARG A 54 -7.47 0.11 18.47
N GLN A 55 -6.19 0.46 18.56
CA GLN A 55 -5.73 1.83 18.86
C GLN A 55 -5.52 2.67 17.57
N SER A 56 -5.65 2.05 16.41
CA SER A 56 -5.41 2.68 15.12
C SER A 56 -6.67 3.37 14.58
N GLU A 57 -6.50 4.39 13.73
CA GLU A 57 -7.61 5.11 13.07
C GLU A 57 -7.94 4.44 11.72
N PRO A 58 -9.05 3.70 11.61
CA PRO A 58 -9.40 2.95 10.40
C PRO A 58 -9.46 3.78 9.12
N LEU A 59 -9.91 5.05 9.22
CA LEU A 59 -10.02 5.94 8.06
C LEU A 59 -8.69 6.25 7.38
N LEU A 60 -7.55 6.18 8.08
CA LEU A 60 -6.24 6.40 7.46
C LEU A 60 -5.88 5.26 6.52
N TYR A 61 -6.16 4.02 6.90
CA TYR A 61 -5.94 2.82 6.08
C TYR A 61 -6.90 2.78 4.89
N ALA A 62 -8.17 3.17 5.10
CA ALA A 62 -9.12 3.31 4.01
C ALA A 62 -8.72 4.40 3.00
N LEU A 63 -8.21 5.55 3.49
CA LEU A 63 -7.72 6.63 2.64
C LEU A 63 -6.55 6.18 1.78
N ARG A 64 -5.56 5.50 2.38
CA ARG A 64 -4.42 4.92 1.69
C ARG A 64 -4.89 3.98 0.58
N GLN A 65 -5.70 2.98 0.92
CA GLN A 65 -6.23 2.01 -0.03
C GLN A 65 -6.95 2.70 -1.20
N ALA A 66 -7.90 3.59 -0.91
CA ALA A 66 -8.66 4.27 -1.96
C ALA A 66 -7.79 5.14 -2.86
N ALA A 67 -6.77 5.82 -2.30
CA ALA A 67 -5.87 6.66 -3.07
C ALA A 67 -4.97 5.83 -3.99
N LEU A 68 -4.32 4.78 -3.47
CA LEU A 68 -3.43 3.92 -4.26
C LEU A 68 -4.20 3.11 -5.31
N THR A 69 -5.38 2.59 -4.96
CA THR A 69 -6.28 1.93 -5.92
C THR A 69 -6.75 2.90 -7.02
N GLY A 70 -6.95 4.18 -6.67
CA GLY A 70 -7.27 5.24 -7.63
C GLY A 70 -6.15 5.46 -8.63
N ILE A 71 -4.89 5.54 -8.17
CA ILE A 71 -3.70 5.65 -9.02
C ILE A 71 -3.55 4.41 -9.92
N ALA A 72 -3.74 3.21 -9.37
CA ALA A 72 -3.68 1.97 -10.14
C ALA A 72 -4.73 1.95 -11.26
N ARG A 73 -5.94 2.46 -11.02
CA ARG A 73 -6.99 2.57 -12.02
C ARG A 73 -6.64 3.59 -13.11
N GLU A 74 -6.06 4.73 -12.74
CA GLU A 74 -5.59 5.75 -13.69
C GLU A 74 -4.47 5.17 -14.57
N PHE A 75 -3.47 4.52 -13.97
CA PHE A 75 -2.41 3.83 -14.70
C PHE A 75 -2.95 2.81 -15.70
N LEU A 76 -3.88 1.92 -15.28
CA LEU A 76 -4.45 0.91 -16.16
C LEU A 76 -5.36 1.48 -17.26
N SER A 77 -5.84 2.71 -17.13
CA SER A 77 -6.56 3.38 -18.23
C SER A 77 -5.63 3.79 -19.37
N GLU A 78 -4.36 4.10 -19.06
CA GLU A 78 -3.31 4.41 -20.04
C GLU A 78 -2.55 3.15 -20.49
N HIS A 79 -2.44 2.14 -19.60
CA HIS A 79 -1.68 0.91 -19.75
C HIS A 79 -2.57 -0.33 -19.48
N PRO A 80 -3.54 -0.67 -20.35
CA PRO A 80 -4.51 -1.74 -20.04
C PRO A 80 -3.90 -3.12 -19.87
N ASP A 81 -2.76 -3.41 -20.49
CA ASP A 81 -1.98 -4.65 -20.35
C ASP A 81 -0.81 -4.50 -19.34
N GLY A 82 -0.83 -3.43 -18.54
CA GLY A 82 0.21 -3.11 -17.58
C GLY A 82 0.32 -4.12 -16.45
N THR A 83 1.46 -4.09 -15.79
CA THR A 83 1.75 -4.90 -14.60
C THR A 83 1.70 -4.03 -13.35
N LEU A 84 0.90 -4.41 -12.38
CA LEU A 84 0.87 -3.81 -11.05
C LEU A 84 1.72 -4.67 -10.10
N ILE A 85 2.68 -4.07 -9.41
CA ILE A 85 3.41 -4.72 -8.32
C ILE A 85 2.93 -4.09 -7.00
N ASP A 86 2.42 -4.91 -6.09
CA ASP A 86 2.12 -4.52 -4.72
C ASP A 86 3.26 -5.00 -3.82
N LEU A 87 4.22 -4.13 -3.55
CA LEU A 87 5.41 -4.42 -2.74
C LEU A 87 5.12 -4.13 -1.27
N GLY A 88 5.29 -5.13 -0.42
CA GLY A 88 4.80 -5.12 0.95
C GLY A 88 3.28 -5.30 0.99
N CYS A 89 2.76 -6.23 0.18
CA CYS A 89 1.34 -6.40 -0.08
C CYS A 89 0.53 -6.85 1.14
N GLY A 90 1.16 -7.44 2.14
CA GLY A 90 0.46 -7.98 3.29
C GLY A 90 -0.72 -8.88 2.90
N LEU A 91 -1.86 -8.63 3.54
CA LEU A 91 -3.13 -9.29 3.24
C LEU A 91 -4.12 -8.36 2.51
N ASP A 92 -3.61 -7.39 1.73
CA ASP A 92 -4.46 -6.49 0.95
C ASP A 92 -4.89 -7.15 -0.38
N ALA A 93 -6.19 -7.20 -0.64
CA ALA A 93 -6.77 -7.71 -1.89
C ALA A 93 -7.36 -6.59 -2.77
N SER A 94 -7.09 -5.32 -2.45
CA SER A 94 -7.76 -4.18 -3.09
C SER A 94 -7.40 -3.99 -4.56
N LEU A 95 -6.25 -4.48 -5.02
CA LEU A 95 -5.91 -4.42 -6.45
C LEU A 95 -6.86 -5.25 -7.31
N ARG A 96 -7.54 -6.26 -6.75
CA ARG A 96 -8.61 -6.97 -7.46
C ARG A 96 -9.76 -6.08 -7.89
N LEU A 97 -9.95 -4.93 -7.21
CA LEU A 97 -11.01 -3.95 -7.55
C LEU A 97 -10.69 -3.14 -8.82
N VAL A 98 -9.47 -3.22 -9.33
CA VAL A 98 -9.03 -2.55 -10.57
C VAL A 98 -8.71 -3.53 -11.69
N ASP A 99 -8.89 -4.83 -11.47
CA ASP A 99 -8.66 -5.84 -12.50
C ASP A 99 -9.56 -5.57 -13.71
N ASN A 100 -8.92 -5.27 -14.84
CA ASN A 100 -9.58 -4.99 -16.11
C ASN A 100 -9.66 -6.22 -17.04
N GLY A 101 -9.29 -7.40 -16.53
CA GLY A 101 -9.25 -8.65 -17.29
C GLY A 101 -8.02 -8.83 -18.17
N ARG A 102 -7.09 -7.86 -18.22
CA ARG A 102 -5.90 -7.83 -19.08
C ARG A 102 -4.62 -7.62 -18.30
N CYS A 103 -4.63 -6.79 -17.26
CA CYS A 103 -3.48 -6.48 -16.44
C CYS A 103 -2.94 -7.70 -15.69
N ARG A 104 -1.68 -7.65 -15.31
CA ARG A 104 -1.02 -8.61 -14.42
C ARG A 104 -0.84 -7.99 -13.05
N MET A 105 -0.91 -8.80 -12.01
CA MET A 105 -0.71 -8.38 -10.63
C MET A 105 0.35 -9.25 -9.96
N VAL A 106 1.37 -8.62 -9.42
CA VAL A 106 2.42 -9.26 -8.63
C VAL A 106 2.30 -8.76 -7.20
N TYR A 107 2.04 -9.67 -6.29
CA TYR A 107 2.00 -9.38 -4.86
C TYR A 107 3.29 -9.88 -4.23
N ALA A 108 4.10 -8.96 -3.75
CA ALA A 108 5.43 -9.24 -3.23
C ALA A 108 5.53 -8.86 -1.74
N ASP A 109 6.00 -9.81 -0.93
CA ASP A 109 6.22 -9.62 0.51
C ASP A 109 7.17 -10.70 1.02
N THR A 110 7.47 -10.70 2.33
CA THR A 110 8.29 -11.74 2.96
C THR A 110 7.71 -13.15 2.74
N PRO A 111 8.53 -14.20 2.76
CA PRO A 111 8.07 -15.58 2.56
C PRO A 111 6.92 -15.98 3.48
N GLU A 112 6.95 -15.54 4.74
CA GLU A 112 5.95 -15.85 5.76
C GLU A 112 4.59 -15.21 5.42
N VAL A 113 4.61 -13.94 5.00
CA VAL A 113 3.40 -13.21 4.59
C VAL A 113 2.83 -13.81 3.32
N ILE A 114 3.65 -14.14 2.33
CA ILE A 114 3.21 -14.77 1.08
C ILE A 114 2.62 -16.16 1.34
N ALA A 115 3.21 -16.96 2.23
CA ALA A 115 2.66 -18.26 2.61
C ALA A 115 1.29 -18.13 3.28
N LEU A 116 1.12 -17.18 4.19
CA LEU A 116 -0.17 -16.88 4.83
C LEU A 116 -1.19 -16.37 3.81
N ARG A 117 -0.78 -15.43 2.96
CA ARG A 117 -1.61 -14.87 1.89
C ARG A 117 -2.14 -15.95 0.97
N ALA A 118 -1.31 -16.89 0.52
CA ALA A 118 -1.70 -17.97 -0.38
C ALA A 118 -2.80 -18.87 0.21
N ARG A 119 -2.82 -19.04 1.53
CA ARG A 119 -3.87 -19.81 2.26
C ARG A 119 -5.17 -19.04 2.40
N LEU A 120 -5.10 -17.72 2.67
CA LEU A 120 -6.27 -16.87 2.95
C LEU A 120 -6.88 -16.27 1.67
N ILE A 121 -6.04 -15.96 0.69
CA ILE A 121 -6.35 -15.25 -0.54
C ILE A 121 -5.72 -16.03 -1.71
N PRO A 122 -6.23 -17.18 -2.14
CA PRO A 122 -5.66 -17.92 -3.25
C PRO A 122 -5.52 -17.04 -4.50
N PRO A 123 -4.37 -17.13 -5.23
CA PRO A 123 -4.12 -16.29 -6.39
C PRO A 123 -5.09 -16.62 -7.53
N LEU A 124 -5.52 -15.62 -8.27
CA LEU A 124 -6.31 -15.74 -9.48
C LEU A 124 -5.38 -15.83 -10.72
N GLY A 125 -5.90 -16.19 -11.88
CA GLY A 125 -5.12 -16.55 -13.06
C GLY A 125 -4.07 -15.54 -13.57
N ARG A 126 -4.21 -14.23 -13.24
CA ARG A 126 -3.23 -13.18 -13.59
C ARG A 126 -2.49 -12.62 -12.39
N GLU A 127 -2.62 -13.27 -11.24
CA GLU A 127 -1.93 -12.91 -10.01
C GLU A 127 -0.74 -13.82 -9.79
N THR A 128 0.38 -13.23 -9.41
CA THR A 128 1.59 -13.94 -9.01
C THR A 128 1.96 -13.54 -7.59
N TYR A 129 2.30 -14.50 -6.75
CA TYR A 129 2.80 -14.29 -5.40
C TYR A 129 4.31 -14.51 -5.41
N LEU A 130 5.04 -13.49 -4.95
CA LEU A 130 6.49 -13.45 -4.98
C LEU A 130 7.03 -13.23 -3.56
N ALA A 131 7.81 -14.18 -3.06
CA ALA A 131 8.58 -13.96 -1.84
C ALA A 131 9.76 -13.03 -2.16
N ALA A 132 9.75 -11.83 -1.59
CA ALA A 132 10.73 -10.78 -1.87
C ALA A 132 11.00 -9.95 -0.62
N ASP A 133 12.24 -9.48 -0.48
CA ASP A 133 12.60 -8.45 0.49
C ASP A 133 12.54 -7.08 -0.21
N ALA A 134 11.80 -6.15 0.35
CA ALA A 134 11.74 -4.77 -0.17
C ALA A 134 13.10 -4.06 -0.17
N LEU A 135 14.05 -4.51 0.65
CA LEU A 135 15.43 -4.00 0.67
C LEU A 135 16.30 -4.60 -0.45
N ASP A 136 15.87 -5.71 -1.05
CA ASP A 136 16.53 -6.35 -2.21
C ASP A 136 15.68 -6.17 -3.46
N VAL A 137 15.82 -5.01 -4.12
CA VAL A 137 15.12 -4.70 -5.38
C VAL A 137 15.44 -5.71 -6.48
N GLY A 138 16.61 -6.36 -6.43
CA GLY A 138 17.00 -7.40 -7.38
C GLY A 138 16.06 -8.60 -7.41
N SER A 139 15.34 -8.86 -6.30
CA SER A 139 14.32 -9.91 -6.24
C SER A 139 13.15 -9.70 -7.21
N LEU A 140 12.95 -8.47 -7.70
CA LEU A 140 11.92 -8.10 -8.67
C LEU A 140 12.41 -8.16 -10.14
N ALA A 141 13.70 -8.43 -10.38
CA ALA A 141 14.32 -8.32 -11.71
C ALA A 141 13.74 -9.30 -12.77
N GLY A 142 13.09 -10.39 -12.32
CA GLY A 142 12.45 -11.35 -13.22
C GLY A 142 11.04 -10.96 -13.70
N ILE A 143 10.53 -9.78 -13.30
CA ILE A 143 9.18 -9.36 -13.66
C ILE A 143 9.21 -8.69 -15.03
N ASP A 144 8.62 -9.36 -16.02
CA ASP A 144 8.43 -8.82 -17.36
C ASP A 144 7.14 -7.99 -17.44
N ALA A 145 7.26 -6.74 -17.93
CA ALA A 145 6.16 -5.79 -17.96
C ALA A 145 6.10 -4.97 -19.26
N PRO A 146 5.93 -5.62 -20.43
CA PRO A 146 5.96 -4.93 -21.73
C PRO A 146 4.84 -3.93 -21.91
N GLY A 147 3.75 -4.05 -21.14
CA GLY A 147 2.61 -3.13 -21.14
C GLY A 147 2.76 -1.93 -20.20
N GLY A 148 3.93 -1.72 -19.59
CA GLY A 148 4.18 -0.73 -18.55
C GLY A 148 4.07 -1.31 -17.13
N ILE A 149 4.63 -0.60 -16.16
CA ILE A 149 4.70 -1.07 -14.77
C ILE A 149 4.37 0.03 -13.78
N LEU A 150 3.59 -0.31 -12.77
CA LEU A 150 3.33 0.52 -11.59
C LEU A 150 3.66 -0.28 -10.33
N VAL A 151 4.59 0.25 -9.52
CA VAL A 151 4.91 -0.29 -8.20
C VAL A 151 4.12 0.46 -7.13
N LEU A 152 3.33 -0.26 -6.37
CA LEU A 152 2.55 0.25 -5.24
C LEU A 152 3.20 -0.20 -3.93
N MET A 153 3.31 0.72 -2.97
CA MET A 153 3.91 0.46 -1.66
C MET A 153 3.02 1.07 -0.57
N ALA A 154 2.05 0.28 -0.11
CA ALA A 154 1.05 0.71 0.87
C ALA A 154 1.51 0.45 2.31
N GLY A 155 1.94 1.50 3.02
CA GLY A 155 2.40 1.40 4.41
C GLY A 155 3.77 0.77 4.60
N LEU A 156 4.50 0.50 3.53
CA LEU A 156 5.83 -0.11 3.58
C LEU A 156 6.89 0.90 3.99
N VAL A 157 6.91 2.06 3.33
CA VAL A 157 8.04 3.01 3.37
C VAL A 157 8.35 3.52 4.77
N CYS A 158 7.34 3.76 5.61
CA CYS A 158 7.55 4.25 6.98
C CYS A 158 8.21 3.22 7.93
N HIS A 159 8.24 1.94 7.54
CA HIS A 159 8.88 0.87 8.32
C HIS A 159 10.32 0.59 7.88
N LEU A 160 10.79 1.21 6.80
CA LEU A 160 12.16 1.12 6.31
C LEU A 160 13.04 2.22 6.91
N PRO A 161 14.36 2.00 7.12
CA PRO A 161 15.31 3.06 7.43
C PRO A 161 15.33 4.14 6.35
N GLU A 162 15.66 5.39 6.71
CA GLU A 162 15.57 6.54 5.80
C GLU A 162 16.50 6.41 4.56
N ASP A 163 17.70 5.87 4.75
CA ASP A 163 18.65 5.56 3.68
C ASP A 163 18.15 4.42 2.78
N ALA A 164 17.49 3.42 3.36
CA ALA A 164 16.90 2.32 2.61
C ALA A 164 15.74 2.78 1.70
N VAL A 165 14.95 3.77 2.13
CA VAL A 165 13.88 4.34 1.28
C VAL A 165 14.45 4.96 0.01
N SER A 166 15.53 5.74 0.12
CA SER A 166 16.18 6.37 -1.04
C SER A 166 16.80 5.31 -1.97
N SER A 167 17.42 4.29 -1.39
CA SER A 167 17.98 3.15 -2.14
C SER A 167 16.92 2.34 -2.86
N LEU A 168 15.80 2.03 -2.19
CA LEU A 168 14.64 1.34 -2.77
C LEU A 168 14.08 2.12 -3.98
N LEU A 169 13.76 3.39 -3.81
CA LEU A 169 13.19 4.21 -4.88
C LEU A 169 14.13 4.35 -6.08
N SER A 170 15.43 4.59 -5.85
CA SER A 170 16.42 4.67 -6.92
C SER A 170 16.68 3.31 -7.58
N GLY A 171 16.63 2.24 -6.80
CA GLY A 171 16.75 0.87 -7.31
C GLY A 171 15.57 0.49 -8.21
N LEU A 172 14.34 0.80 -7.79
CA LEU A 172 13.13 0.59 -8.62
C LEU A 172 13.19 1.39 -9.92
N ALA A 173 13.65 2.64 -9.86
CA ALA A 173 13.84 3.47 -11.05
C ALA A 173 14.87 2.88 -12.01
N GLY A 174 15.95 2.30 -11.49
CA GLY A 174 16.96 1.63 -12.31
C GLY A 174 16.50 0.29 -12.87
N LEU A 175 15.64 -0.43 -12.13
CA LEU A 175 15.13 -1.74 -12.55
C LEU A 175 14.00 -1.61 -13.59
N PHE A 176 13.17 -0.58 -13.48
CA PHE A 176 12.00 -0.35 -14.32
C PHE A 176 12.04 1.02 -15.02
N PRO A 177 12.97 1.27 -15.94
CA PRO A 177 13.04 2.53 -16.66
C PRO A 177 11.71 2.87 -17.34
N GLY A 178 11.25 4.13 -17.20
CA GLY A 178 9.97 4.59 -17.72
C GLY A 178 8.73 4.11 -16.94
N GLY A 179 8.91 3.30 -15.91
CA GLY A 179 7.82 2.84 -15.04
C GLY A 179 7.34 3.92 -14.06
N GLU A 180 6.41 3.53 -13.20
CA GLU A 180 5.80 4.41 -12.20
C GLU A 180 5.82 3.77 -10.81
N ALA A 181 5.78 4.61 -9.77
CA ALA A 181 5.53 4.14 -8.42
C ALA A 181 4.54 5.03 -7.69
N ALA A 182 3.80 4.44 -6.75
CA ALA A 182 2.97 5.18 -5.81
C ALA A 182 3.09 4.59 -4.40
N PHE A 183 3.22 5.47 -3.42
CA PHE A 183 3.48 5.07 -2.04
C PHE A 183 2.94 6.11 -1.06
N ASP A 184 2.75 5.66 0.17
CA ASP A 184 2.42 6.53 1.28
C ASP A 184 3.46 6.46 2.38
N GLY A 185 3.38 7.41 3.29
CA GLY A 185 4.18 7.44 4.51
C GLY A 185 3.87 8.65 5.36
N LEU A 186 4.57 8.77 6.45
CA LEU A 186 4.46 9.90 7.35
C LEU A 186 5.48 10.98 6.98
N GLY A 187 5.08 12.24 7.04
CA GLY A 187 6.01 13.35 6.89
C GLY A 187 6.61 13.79 8.23
N GLY A 188 7.64 14.66 8.19
CA GLY A 188 8.36 15.10 9.38
C GLY A 188 7.48 15.70 10.48
N ALA A 189 6.34 16.32 10.14
CA ALA A 189 5.37 16.82 11.11
C ALA A 189 4.72 15.70 11.96
N ALA A 190 4.71 14.47 11.48
CA ALA A 190 4.19 13.33 12.23
C ALA A 190 5.07 12.90 13.40
N ARG A 191 6.34 13.32 13.44
CA ARG A 191 7.29 12.99 14.54
C ARG A 191 6.74 13.35 15.92
N LEU A 192 5.91 14.37 15.99
CA LEU A 192 5.28 14.82 17.25
C LEU A 192 4.22 13.82 17.78
N PHE A 193 3.72 12.90 16.95
CA PHE A 193 2.57 12.05 17.28
C PHE A 193 2.84 10.55 17.07
N SER A 194 3.95 10.18 16.45
CA SER A 194 4.23 8.79 16.02
C SER A 194 5.18 8.05 16.95
N SER A 195 5.47 8.59 18.14
CA SER A 195 6.26 7.89 19.15
C SER A 195 5.59 6.56 19.52
N GLY A 196 6.34 5.46 19.45
CA GLY A 196 5.84 4.11 19.74
C GLY A 196 5.10 3.40 18.60
N MET A 197 4.97 4.02 17.41
CA MET A 197 4.27 3.43 16.26
C MET A 197 5.19 2.61 15.32
N GLY A 198 6.42 2.29 15.73
CA GLY A 198 7.36 1.53 14.89
C GLY A 198 7.81 2.27 13.61
N VAL A 199 7.60 3.59 13.53
CA VAL A 199 8.00 4.41 12.37
C VAL A 199 9.51 4.60 12.38
N LYS A 200 10.17 4.15 11.32
CA LYS A 200 11.63 4.26 11.13
C LYS A 200 12.04 5.42 10.22
N SER A 201 11.15 5.84 9.31
CA SER A 201 11.45 6.93 8.38
C SER A 201 10.28 7.89 8.18
N TYR A 202 10.62 9.11 7.77
CA TYR A 202 9.66 10.16 7.44
C TYR A 202 9.94 10.68 6.04
N LEU A 203 8.92 10.65 5.19
CA LEU A 203 9.05 11.09 3.81
C LEU A 203 9.40 12.59 3.72
N PRO A 204 10.38 12.96 2.90
CA PRO A 204 10.68 14.35 2.60
C PRO A 204 9.62 14.97 1.69
N GLY A 205 9.78 16.23 1.28
CA GLY A 205 8.92 16.88 0.29
C GLY A 205 9.10 16.30 -1.12
N ALA A 206 8.10 16.50 -2.00
CA ALA A 206 8.15 16.02 -3.38
C ALA A 206 9.41 16.50 -4.14
N THR A 207 9.85 17.73 -3.91
CA THR A 207 11.07 18.29 -4.52
C THR A 207 12.33 17.49 -4.16
N ALA A 208 12.45 17.09 -2.88
CA ALA A 208 13.60 16.30 -2.45
C ALA A 208 13.56 14.89 -3.04
N LEU A 209 12.37 14.27 -3.14
CA LEU A 209 12.20 12.98 -3.81
C LEU A 209 12.52 13.06 -5.30
N SER A 210 12.14 14.14 -5.99
CA SER A 210 12.51 14.37 -7.40
C SER A 210 14.01 14.55 -7.63
N GLY A 211 14.78 14.78 -6.58
CA GLY A 211 16.26 14.82 -6.63
C GLY A 211 16.93 13.45 -6.53
N LEU A 212 16.18 12.38 -6.23
CA LEU A 212 16.73 11.03 -6.23
C LEU A 212 17.02 10.56 -7.65
N ARG A 213 18.07 9.75 -7.78
CA ARG A 213 18.48 9.21 -9.09
C ARG A 213 17.35 8.41 -9.74
N GLY A 214 17.05 8.71 -11.00
CA GLY A 214 16.06 8.05 -11.79
C GLY A 214 14.60 8.43 -11.49
N MET A 215 14.37 9.41 -10.59
CA MET A 215 13.03 9.84 -10.19
C MET A 215 12.64 11.13 -10.91
N ARG A 216 11.47 11.14 -11.54
CA ARG A 216 10.89 12.35 -12.13
C ARG A 216 9.42 12.50 -11.81
N ALA A 217 8.86 13.69 -12.04
CA ALA A 217 7.43 13.97 -11.94
C ALA A 217 6.78 13.53 -10.61
N VAL A 218 7.50 13.67 -9.48
CA VAL A 218 6.96 13.33 -8.17
C VAL A 218 5.81 14.28 -7.82
N ARG A 219 4.63 13.70 -7.61
CA ARG A 219 3.41 14.42 -7.29
C ARG A 219 2.90 14.00 -5.91
N ALA A 220 2.56 14.98 -5.08
CA ALA A 220 1.87 14.73 -3.82
C ALA A 220 0.36 14.75 -4.05
N LEU A 221 -0.32 13.69 -3.62
CA LEU A 221 -1.78 13.67 -3.57
C LEU A 221 -2.26 14.49 -2.37
N LYS A 222 -3.01 15.56 -2.64
CA LYS A 222 -3.55 16.48 -1.61
C LYS A 222 -5.07 16.43 -1.52
N SER A 223 -5.73 15.77 -2.46
CA SER A 223 -7.19 15.62 -2.51
C SER A 223 -7.64 14.27 -1.94
N LEU A 224 -8.81 14.28 -1.34
CA LEU A 224 -9.45 13.04 -0.93
C LEU A 224 -10.04 12.30 -2.14
N PRO A 225 -10.01 10.96 -2.15
CA PRO A 225 -10.74 10.17 -3.14
C PRO A 225 -12.24 10.52 -3.17
N ALA A 226 -12.88 10.36 -4.34
CA ALA A 226 -14.25 10.80 -4.58
C ALA A 226 -15.27 10.22 -3.56
N ASN A 227 -15.14 8.93 -3.22
CA ASN A 227 -16.03 8.28 -2.26
C ASN A 227 -15.94 8.86 -0.84
N PHE A 228 -14.83 9.54 -0.49
CA PHE A 228 -14.68 10.23 0.80
C PHE A 228 -15.54 11.50 0.90
N SER A 229 -16.14 11.98 -0.19
CA SER A 229 -17.11 13.08 -0.17
C SER A 229 -18.35 12.78 0.68
N THR A 230 -18.68 11.50 0.83
CA THR A 230 -19.83 11.00 1.61
C THR A 230 -19.60 11.00 3.12
N LEU A 231 -18.37 11.18 3.58
CA LEU A 231 -18.04 11.23 5.01
C LEU A 231 -18.58 12.51 5.68
N PRO A 232 -18.86 12.47 7.00
CA PRO A 232 -19.19 13.65 7.79
C PRO A 232 -18.15 14.77 7.63
N ARG A 233 -18.60 16.03 7.64
CA ARG A 233 -17.74 17.21 7.41
C ARG A 233 -16.49 17.24 8.29
N GLY A 234 -16.62 16.92 9.59
CA GLY A 234 -15.49 16.91 10.52
C GLY A 234 -14.42 15.85 10.17
N LYS A 235 -14.84 14.66 9.73
CA LYS A 235 -13.91 13.61 9.30
C LYS A 235 -13.17 14.03 8.03
N ARG A 236 -13.87 14.59 7.06
CA ARG A 236 -13.24 15.13 5.82
C ARG A 236 -12.25 16.24 6.12
N PHE A 237 -12.61 17.17 7.03
CA PHE A 237 -11.72 18.25 7.46
C PHE A 237 -10.44 17.69 8.09
N LYS A 238 -10.56 16.74 9.04
CA LYS A 238 -9.40 16.08 9.68
C LYS A 238 -8.47 15.44 8.65
N LEU A 239 -9.01 14.67 7.71
CA LEU A 239 -8.20 14.02 6.68
C LEU A 239 -7.51 15.02 5.74
N ARG A 240 -8.22 16.08 5.31
CA ARG A 240 -7.65 17.17 4.52
C ARG A 240 -6.53 17.91 5.26
N LEU A 241 -6.70 18.11 6.57
CA LEU A 241 -5.66 18.72 7.40
C LEU A 241 -4.41 17.84 7.45
N LEU A 242 -4.55 16.53 7.66
CA LEU A 242 -3.43 15.59 7.70
C LEU A 242 -2.65 15.57 6.37
N LEU A 243 -3.36 15.58 5.23
CA LEU A 243 -2.73 15.67 3.91
C LEU A 243 -2.12 17.05 3.66
N GLY A 244 -2.83 18.13 4.01
CA GLY A 244 -2.39 19.51 3.75
C GLY A 244 -1.18 19.92 4.58
N THR A 245 -1.08 19.46 5.83
CA THR A 245 0.07 19.70 6.71
C THR A 245 1.25 18.76 6.44
N GLY A 246 1.04 17.74 5.60
CA GLY A 246 2.04 16.74 5.29
C GLY A 246 2.36 15.79 6.45
N VAL A 247 1.46 15.65 7.42
CA VAL A 247 1.52 14.58 8.44
C VAL A 247 1.38 13.23 7.76
N LEU A 248 0.37 13.09 6.91
CA LEU A 248 0.23 11.96 5.98
C LEU A 248 0.65 12.41 4.59
N LYS A 249 1.49 11.64 3.94
CA LYS A 249 1.96 11.88 2.58
C LYS A 249 1.59 10.70 1.69
N LEU A 250 1.11 11.04 0.50
CA LEU A 250 0.81 10.11 -0.59
C LEU A 250 1.49 10.66 -1.83
N TYR A 251 2.30 9.86 -2.48
CA TYR A 251 3.05 10.26 -3.66
C TYR A 251 2.80 9.31 -4.83
N SER A 252 2.80 9.87 -6.03
CA SER A 252 3.03 9.15 -7.27
C SER A 252 4.24 9.76 -7.97
N CYS A 253 4.99 8.94 -8.70
CA CYS A 253 6.15 9.38 -9.46
C CYS A 253 6.32 8.54 -10.72
N ARG A 254 7.06 9.09 -11.68
CA ARG A 254 7.54 8.37 -12.87
C ARG A 254 9.05 8.21 -12.76
N PHE A 255 9.55 7.14 -13.34
CA PHE A 255 10.97 6.88 -13.46
C PHE A 255 11.49 7.44 -14.80
N ASP A 256 12.77 7.77 -14.83
CA ASP A 256 13.45 8.13 -16.08
C ASP A 256 13.43 6.93 -17.04
N ALA A 257 13.40 7.22 -18.35
CA ALA A 257 13.39 6.20 -19.40
C ALA A 257 14.80 5.70 -19.70
#